data_49494e98f9e2d8cb93aa31a861867de9
#
_entry.id   49494e98f9e2d8cb93aa31a861867de9
#
_cell.length_a   1.000
_cell.length_b   1.000
_cell.length_c   1.000
_cell.angle_alpha   90.00
_cell.angle_beta   90.00
_cell.angle_gamma   90.00
#
_symmetry.space_group_name_H-M   'P 1'
#
loop_
_entity.id
_entity.type
_entity.pdbx_description
1 polymer ?
#
loop_
_entity_poly.entity_id
_entity_poly.type
_entity_poly.pdbx_seq_one_letter_code
_entity_poly.pdbx_strand_id
1 'polypeptide(L)'
;MKVQAGQTLLLDADDTLWENNIYFERAIAAFISFLDHKSHDAQQVRAVLNHKERDSIAAMGYGLRSFTHSLVCCYESLSESKATPLVEERIRSFAQTIADQEIELMPGVGELLPQLAERHRLILMTKGFAPEQAGKLERSGLTQYFSAVEIVPEKDVPAYRTVSTRHQCPSGQTWMIGNSPKSDINPALAAGLHAVFLVHKDTWVLEHAELSAPPAGQHLLELDSFWGLAEHF
;
A
#
# COMPACT_ATOMS: atom_id res chain seq x y z
N MET A 1 22.23 -7.32 11.00
CA MET A 1 21.89 -8.71 11.45
C MET A 1 21.77 -9.58 10.21
N LYS A 2 22.36 -10.78 10.16
CA LYS A 2 22.15 -11.71 9.04
C LYS A 2 21.09 -12.74 9.41
N VAL A 3 20.09 -12.87 8.57
CA VAL A 3 18.99 -13.82 8.71
C VAL A 3 19.35 -15.12 7.98
N GLN A 4 19.06 -16.26 8.58
CA GLN A 4 19.33 -17.56 7.94
C GLN A 4 18.35 -17.81 6.78
N ALA A 5 18.77 -18.54 5.75
CA ALA A 5 17.88 -18.98 4.68
C ALA A 5 16.71 -19.82 5.22
N GLY A 6 15.64 -19.93 4.42
CA GLY A 6 14.44 -20.69 4.78
C GLY A 6 13.39 -19.90 5.58
N GLN A 7 13.52 -18.57 5.64
CA GLN A 7 12.47 -17.72 6.22
C GLN A 7 11.23 -17.65 5.34
N THR A 8 10.10 -17.25 5.93
CA THR A 8 8.93 -16.79 5.19
C THR A 8 8.92 -15.26 5.17
N LEU A 9 8.90 -14.66 3.99
CA LEU A 9 8.82 -13.22 3.80
C LEU A 9 7.43 -12.88 3.26
N LEU A 10 6.63 -12.19 4.07
CA LEU A 10 5.42 -11.53 3.62
C LEU A 10 5.83 -10.19 3.04
N LEU A 11 5.52 -9.92 1.78
CA LEU A 11 5.87 -8.67 1.13
C LEU A 11 4.60 -7.88 0.81
N ASP A 12 4.59 -6.62 1.21
CA ASP A 12 3.62 -5.67 0.68
C ASP A 12 3.88 -5.38 -0.79
N ALA A 13 2.93 -4.75 -1.46
CA ALA A 13 2.98 -4.47 -2.89
C ALA A 13 3.17 -2.98 -3.20
N ASP A 14 2.17 -2.16 -2.91
CA ASP A 14 2.10 -0.75 -3.27
C ASP A 14 3.13 0.08 -2.47
N ASP A 15 3.98 0.84 -3.15
CA ASP A 15 5.09 1.61 -2.57
C ASP A 15 6.16 0.76 -1.83
N THR A 16 6.12 -0.57 -2.05
CA THR A 16 7.10 -1.55 -1.56
C THR A 16 7.78 -2.27 -2.72
N LEU A 17 7.00 -2.82 -3.66
CA LEU A 17 7.49 -3.50 -4.87
C LEU A 17 7.39 -2.62 -6.11
N TRP A 18 6.42 -1.75 -6.16
CA TRP A 18 6.20 -0.79 -7.25
C TRP A 18 5.62 0.52 -6.76
N GLU A 19 5.85 1.58 -7.50
CA GLU A 19 5.30 2.90 -7.24
C GLU A 19 3.76 2.87 -7.32
N ASN A 20 3.10 3.51 -6.38
CA ASN A 20 1.65 3.60 -6.35
C ASN A 20 1.15 4.97 -5.89
N ASN A 21 1.46 5.41 -4.68
CA ASN A 21 0.89 6.62 -4.10
C ASN A 21 1.21 7.89 -4.91
N ILE A 22 2.37 7.92 -5.56
CA ILE A 22 2.75 9.08 -6.41
C ILE A 22 1.73 9.34 -7.53
N TYR A 23 1.08 8.30 -8.06
CA TYR A 23 0.06 8.43 -9.10
C TYR A 23 -1.24 9.01 -8.54
N PHE A 24 -1.62 8.62 -7.32
CA PHE A 24 -2.74 9.22 -6.60
C PHE A 24 -2.48 10.69 -6.30
N GLU A 25 -1.28 11.05 -5.83
CA GLU A 25 -0.90 12.43 -5.57
C GLU A 25 -0.95 13.30 -6.83
N ARG A 26 -0.53 12.78 -7.98
CA ARG A 26 -0.65 13.47 -9.28
C ARG A 26 -2.12 13.68 -9.68
N ALA A 27 -2.97 12.68 -9.51
CA ALA A 27 -4.41 12.76 -9.78
C ALA A 27 -5.09 13.78 -8.83
N ILE A 28 -4.71 13.80 -7.55
CA ILE A 28 -5.19 14.76 -6.57
C ILE A 28 -4.76 16.19 -6.91
N ALA A 29 -3.51 16.39 -7.31
CA ALA A 29 -3.03 17.71 -7.75
C ALA A 29 -3.81 18.22 -8.97
N ALA A 30 -4.09 17.34 -9.94
CA ALA A 30 -4.91 17.67 -11.10
C ALA A 30 -6.37 17.98 -10.71
N PHE A 31 -6.95 17.23 -9.76
CA PHE A 31 -8.28 17.50 -9.21
C PHE A 31 -8.34 18.84 -8.48
N ILE A 32 -7.36 19.18 -7.64
CA ILE A 32 -7.29 20.46 -6.93
C ILE A 32 -7.20 21.62 -7.94
N SER A 33 -6.38 21.46 -8.98
CA SER A 33 -6.26 22.45 -10.05
C SER A 33 -7.56 22.61 -10.85
N PHE A 34 -8.29 21.51 -11.09
CA PHE A 34 -9.59 21.54 -11.75
C PHE A 34 -10.66 22.26 -10.91
N LEU A 35 -10.65 22.03 -9.59
CA LEU A 35 -11.56 22.70 -8.68
C LEU A 35 -11.41 24.22 -8.72
N ASP A 36 -10.17 24.73 -8.83
CA ASP A 36 -9.83 26.16 -8.84
C ASP A 36 -10.66 26.97 -7.81
N HIS A 37 -10.71 26.45 -6.58
CA HIS A 37 -11.64 26.92 -5.55
C HIS A 37 -11.20 28.26 -4.97
N LYS A 38 -12.06 29.27 -5.05
CA LYS A 38 -11.72 30.67 -4.62
C LYS A 38 -11.65 30.86 -3.11
N SER A 39 -12.36 30.02 -2.34
CA SER A 39 -12.49 30.14 -0.88
C SER A 39 -11.66 29.13 -0.09
N HIS A 40 -11.07 28.14 -0.75
CA HIS A 40 -10.28 27.09 -0.11
C HIS A 40 -8.95 26.94 -0.84
N ASP A 41 -7.86 26.96 -0.09
CA ASP A 41 -6.54 26.66 -0.64
C ASP A 41 -6.34 25.13 -0.84
N ALA A 42 -5.24 24.76 -1.49
CA ALA A 42 -4.93 23.37 -1.80
C ALA A 42 -4.86 22.48 -0.54
N GLN A 43 -4.37 23.01 0.58
CA GLN A 43 -4.24 22.27 1.83
C GLN A 43 -5.63 22.01 2.45
N GLN A 44 -6.52 22.98 2.39
CA GLN A 44 -7.91 22.83 2.87
C GLN A 44 -8.69 21.82 2.01
N VAL A 45 -8.55 21.90 0.67
CA VAL A 45 -9.14 20.91 -0.24
C VAL A 45 -8.61 19.52 0.08
N ARG A 46 -7.31 19.37 0.30
CA ARG A 46 -6.69 18.09 0.67
C ARG A 46 -7.24 17.55 1.99
N ALA A 47 -7.43 18.38 2.99
CA ALA A 47 -7.98 17.96 4.28
C ALA A 47 -9.42 17.43 4.14
N VAL A 48 -10.26 18.10 3.33
CA VAL A 48 -11.62 17.62 3.01
C VAL A 48 -11.55 16.29 2.27
N LEU A 49 -10.69 16.17 1.26
CA LEU A 49 -10.53 14.93 0.49
C LEU A 49 -10.10 13.76 1.39
N ASN A 50 -9.10 13.95 2.25
CA ASN A 50 -8.64 12.92 3.19
C ASN A 50 -9.78 12.42 4.11
N HIS A 51 -10.71 13.31 4.49
CA HIS A 51 -11.89 12.91 5.25
C HIS A 51 -12.84 12.06 4.39
N LYS A 52 -13.12 12.49 3.15
CA LYS A 52 -13.99 11.74 2.22
C LYS A 52 -13.39 10.39 1.83
N GLU A 53 -12.05 10.29 1.74
CA GLU A 53 -11.38 9.00 1.50
C GLU A 53 -11.62 8.03 2.65
N ARG A 54 -11.48 8.45 3.90
CA ARG A 54 -11.79 7.59 5.06
C ARG A 54 -13.23 7.08 5.03
N ASP A 55 -14.19 7.97 4.76
CA ASP A 55 -15.61 7.62 4.69
C ASP A 55 -15.88 6.61 3.56
N SER A 56 -15.31 6.87 2.39
CA SER A 56 -15.49 6.01 1.21
C SER A 56 -14.85 4.64 1.40
N ILE A 57 -13.65 4.57 1.99
CA ILE A 57 -12.97 3.32 2.30
C ILE A 57 -13.77 2.50 3.32
N ALA A 58 -14.29 3.15 4.36
CA ALA A 58 -15.13 2.48 5.35
C ALA A 58 -16.42 1.90 4.74
N ALA A 59 -16.99 2.56 3.72
CA ALA A 59 -18.23 2.14 3.08
C ALA A 59 -18.02 1.11 1.95
N MET A 60 -16.94 1.21 1.18
CA MET A 60 -16.77 0.49 -0.08
C MET A 60 -15.45 -0.29 -0.19
N GLY A 61 -14.56 -0.17 0.80
CA GLY A 61 -13.20 -0.69 0.74
C GLY A 61 -12.24 0.19 -0.08
N TYR A 62 -11.02 -0.29 -0.24
CA TYR A 62 -9.97 0.38 -1.04
C TYR A 62 -10.20 0.20 -2.54
N GLY A 63 -9.52 1.01 -3.35
CA GLY A 63 -9.48 0.91 -4.80
C GLY A 63 -9.92 2.17 -5.53
N LEU A 64 -9.74 2.20 -6.85
CA LEU A 64 -10.03 3.35 -7.70
C LEU A 64 -11.50 3.80 -7.66
N ARG A 65 -12.42 2.84 -7.46
CA ARG A 65 -13.85 3.15 -7.30
C ARG A 65 -14.10 4.00 -6.05
N SER A 66 -13.51 3.62 -4.92
CA SER A 66 -13.61 4.34 -3.65
C SER A 66 -12.96 5.71 -3.77
N PHE A 67 -11.76 5.77 -4.35
CA PHE A 67 -11.05 7.03 -4.61
C PHE A 67 -11.86 7.99 -5.49
N THR A 68 -12.40 7.50 -6.62
CA THR A 68 -13.27 8.31 -7.50
C THR A 68 -14.46 8.87 -6.76
N HIS A 69 -15.13 8.04 -5.94
CA HIS A 69 -16.25 8.48 -5.11
C HIS A 69 -15.83 9.58 -4.13
N SER A 70 -14.65 9.45 -3.51
CA SER A 70 -14.11 10.46 -2.60
C SER A 70 -13.90 11.81 -3.29
N LEU A 71 -13.38 11.81 -4.52
CA LEU A 71 -13.20 13.02 -5.31
C LEU A 71 -14.55 13.70 -5.63
N VAL A 72 -15.58 12.92 -6.00
CA VAL A 72 -16.94 13.45 -6.26
C VAL A 72 -17.53 14.05 -4.97
N CYS A 73 -17.46 13.33 -3.85
CA CYS A 73 -17.95 13.81 -2.57
C CYS A 73 -17.20 15.06 -2.09
N CYS A 74 -15.89 15.15 -2.35
CA CYS A 74 -15.09 16.32 -2.06
C CYS A 74 -15.55 17.52 -2.90
N TYR A 75 -15.73 17.34 -4.21
CA TYR A 75 -16.27 18.37 -5.10
C TYR A 75 -17.62 18.89 -4.61
N GLU A 76 -18.59 18.01 -4.37
CA GLU A 76 -19.94 18.37 -3.92
C GLU A 76 -19.92 19.11 -2.56
N SER A 77 -19.03 18.70 -1.67
CA SER A 77 -18.88 19.31 -0.35
C SER A 77 -18.36 20.75 -0.42
N LEU A 78 -17.42 21.00 -1.34
CA LEU A 78 -16.77 22.31 -1.50
C LEU A 78 -17.56 23.26 -2.42
N SER A 79 -18.21 22.75 -3.45
CA SER A 79 -19.04 23.56 -4.37
C SER A 79 -20.46 23.80 -3.87
N GLU A 80 -20.84 23.16 -2.74
CA GLU A 80 -22.21 23.22 -2.18
C GLU A 80 -23.30 22.85 -3.20
N SER A 81 -22.94 22.06 -4.21
CA SER A 81 -23.82 21.65 -5.30
C SER A 81 -23.50 20.24 -5.76
N LYS A 82 -24.50 19.57 -6.33
CA LYS A 82 -24.30 18.25 -6.93
C LYS A 82 -23.41 18.33 -8.17
N ALA A 83 -22.53 17.35 -8.33
CA ALA A 83 -21.76 17.21 -9.54
C ALA A 83 -22.68 16.92 -10.73
N THR A 84 -22.49 17.66 -11.82
CA THR A 84 -23.16 17.36 -13.09
C THR A 84 -22.51 16.15 -13.75
N PRO A 85 -23.20 15.44 -14.68
CA PRO A 85 -22.59 14.31 -15.39
C PRO A 85 -21.24 14.64 -16.06
N LEU A 86 -21.10 15.85 -16.58
CA LEU A 86 -19.85 16.31 -17.20
C LEU A 86 -18.73 16.48 -16.16
N VAL A 87 -19.05 17.00 -14.99
CA VAL A 87 -18.11 17.14 -13.86
C VAL A 87 -17.70 15.76 -13.33
N GLU A 88 -18.65 14.84 -13.16
CA GLU A 88 -18.35 13.47 -12.74
C GLU A 88 -17.44 12.75 -13.74
N GLU A 89 -17.69 12.91 -15.04
CA GLU A 89 -16.85 12.34 -16.10
C GLU A 89 -15.42 12.90 -16.01
N ARG A 90 -15.30 14.22 -15.81
CA ARG A 90 -13.99 14.85 -15.63
C ARG A 90 -13.27 14.33 -14.38
N ILE A 91 -13.97 14.20 -13.25
CA ILE A 91 -13.40 13.65 -12.02
C ILE A 91 -12.97 12.19 -12.23
N ARG A 92 -13.79 11.38 -12.89
CA ARG A 92 -13.48 10.00 -13.23
C ARG A 92 -12.22 9.89 -14.10
N SER A 93 -11.99 10.85 -14.99
CA SER A 93 -10.81 10.86 -15.82
C SER A 93 -9.51 11.01 -15.01
N PHE A 94 -9.51 11.67 -13.84
CA PHE A 94 -8.33 11.73 -12.97
C PHE A 94 -8.00 10.36 -12.37
N ALA A 95 -9.00 9.62 -11.90
CA ALA A 95 -8.79 8.26 -11.41
C ALA A 95 -8.34 7.29 -12.52
N GLN A 96 -8.85 7.49 -13.75
CA GLN A 96 -8.45 6.67 -14.90
C GLN A 96 -6.96 6.80 -15.21
N THR A 97 -6.37 7.98 -15.01
CA THR A 97 -4.91 8.16 -15.22
C THR A 97 -4.08 7.24 -14.32
N ILE A 98 -4.60 6.83 -13.16
CA ILE A 98 -3.92 5.89 -12.24
C ILE A 98 -4.02 4.46 -12.81
N ALA A 99 -5.20 4.07 -13.30
CA ALA A 99 -5.42 2.75 -13.89
C ALA A 99 -4.54 2.51 -15.13
N ASP A 100 -4.29 3.57 -15.90
CA ASP A 100 -3.54 3.53 -17.15
C ASP A 100 -2.01 3.56 -16.95
N GLN A 101 -1.51 3.69 -15.71
CA GLN A 101 -0.07 3.69 -15.43
C GLN A 101 0.55 2.31 -15.69
N GLU A 102 1.73 2.31 -16.28
CA GLU A 102 2.59 1.14 -16.28
C GLU A 102 3.10 0.87 -14.85
N ILE A 103 3.41 -0.39 -14.58
CA ILE A 103 3.98 -0.76 -13.28
C ILE A 103 5.45 -0.37 -13.26
N GLU A 104 5.81 0.59 -12.45
CA GLU A 104 7.18 1.04 -12.20
C GLU A 104 7.71 0.35 -10.94
N LEU A 105 8.62 -0.63 -11.12
CA LEU A 105 9.19 -1.34 -9.98
C LEU A 105 10.06 -0.41 -9.13
N MET A 106 9.99 -0.60 -7.80
CA MET A 106 10.90 0.06 -6.89
C MET A 106 12.36 -0.35 -7.17
N PRO A 107 13.32 0.56 -6.98
CA PRO A 107 14.73 0.27 -7.21
C PRO A 107 15.20 -0.96 -6.43
N GLY A 108 15.80 -1.93 -7.14
CA GLY A 108 16.32 -3.16 -6.56
C GLY A 108 15.34 -4.33 -6.54
N VAL A 109 14.05 -4.11 -6.78
CA VAL A 109 13.05 -5.20 -6.75
C VAL A 109 13.33 -6.21 -7.87
N GLY A 110 13.54 -5.75 -9.10
CA GLY A 110 13.77 -6.64 -10.23
C GLY A 110 14.97 -7.56 -10.08
N GLU A 111 16.03 -7.07 -9.42
CA GLU A 111 17.28 -7.79 -9.25
C GLU A 111 17.31 -8.64 -7.97
N LEU A 112 16.75 -8.14 -6.87
CA LEU A 112 16.88 -8.79 -5.57
C LEU A 112 15.74 -9.77 -5.27
N LEU A 113 14.52 -9.50 -5.74
CA LEU A 113 13.38 -10.38 -5.46
C LEU A 113 13.59 -11.83 -5.94
N PRO A 114 14.16 -12.07 -7.16
CA PRO A 114 14.54 -13.42 -7.58
C PRO A 114 15.49 -14.12 -6.60
N GLN A 115 16.52 -13.41 -6.13
CA GLN A 115 17.52 -13.95 -5.20
C GLN A 115 16.90 -14.28 -3.83
N LEU A 116 15.97 -13.45 -3.36
CA LEU A 116 15.21 -13.73 -2.14
C LEU A 116 14.32 -14.97 -2.31
N ALA A 117 13.69 -15.16 -3.49
CA ALA A 117 12.85 -16.32 -3.78
C ALA A 117 13.62 -17.65 -3.83
N GLU A 118 14.92 -17.63 -4.19
CA GLU A 118 15.80 -18.82 -4.15
C GLU A 118 16.13 -19.24 -2.71
N ARG A 119 16.12 -18.32 -1.77
CA ARG A 119 16.59 -18.53 -0.39
C ARG A 119 15.48 -18.58 0.64
N HIS A 120 14.33 -17.97 0.34
CA HIS A 120 13.22 -17.75 1.25
C HIS A 120 11.90 -18.07 0.55
N ARG A 121 10.89 -18.37 1.34
CA ARG A 121 9.52 -18.49 0.86
C ARG A 121 8.89 -17.10 0.80
N LEU A 122 8.50 -16.64 -0.39
CA LEU A 122 7.86 -15.35 -0.56
C LEU A 122 6.33 -15.51 -0.66
N ILE A 123 5.60 -14.66 0.04
CA ILE A 123 4.15 -14.53 -0.01
C ILE A 123 3.84 -13.04 -0.21
N LEU A 124 3.11 -12.71 -1.26
CA LEU A 124 2.58 -11.36 -1.39
C LEU A 124 1.42 -11.18 -0.41
N MET A 125 1.45 -10.12 0.39
CA MET A 125 0.34 -9.74 1.27
C MET A 125 0.02 -8.27 1.09
N THR A 126 -1.00 -7.99 0.30
CA THR A 126 -1.46 -6.63 0.00
C THR A 126 -2.90 -6.41 0.41
N LYS A 127 -3.31 -5.16 0.59
CA LYS A 127 -4.70 -4.80 0.82
C LYS A 127 -5.27 -4.06 -0.38
N GLY A 128 -6.58 -4.18 -0.62
CA GLY A 128 -7.23 -3.47 -1.70
C GLY A 128 -8.34 -4.24 -2.37
N PHE A 129 -8.78 -3.70 -3.51
CA PHE A 129 -9.74 -4.38 -4.36
C PHE A 129 -9.04 -5.51 -5.13
N ALA A 130 -9.46 -6.75 -4.87
CA ALA A 130 -8.74 -7.93 -5.34
C ALA A 130 -8.46 -7.96 -6.86
N PRO A 131 -9.39 -7.59 -7.76
CA PRO A 131 -9.10 -7.53 -9.19
C PRO A 131 -8.02 -6.50 -9.57
N GLU A 132 -7.98 -5.34 -8.90
CA GLU A 132 -6.97 -4.31 -9.15
C GLU A 132 -5.58 -4.79 -8.72
N GLN A 133 -5.46 -5.35 -7.52
CA GLN A 133 -4.18 -5.84 -6.99
C GLN A 133 -3.66 -7.05 -7.78
N ALA A 134 -4.54 -7.99 -8.15
CA ALA A 134 -4.17 -9.13 -8.99
C ALA A 134 -3.68 -8.66 -10.38
N GLY A 135 -4.36 -7.70 -10.99
CA GLY A 135 -3.95 -7.12 -12.26
C GLY A 135 -2.61 -6.36 -12.19
N LYS A 136 -2.32 -5.66 -11.09
CA LYS A 136 -1.02 -5.02 -10.87
C LYS A 136 0.09 -6.07 -10.78
N LEU A 137 -0.11 -7.12 -9.98
CA LEU A 137 0.85 -8.21 -9.83
C LEU A 137 1.14 -8.90 -11.17
N GLU A 138 0.11 -9.17 -11.97
CA GLU A 138 0.30 -9.76 -13.31
C GLU A 138 1.13 -8.85 -14.22
N ARG A 139 0.78 -7.55 -14.30
CA ARG A 139 1.51 -6.57 -15.11
C ARG A 139 2.93 -6.30 -14.62
N SER A 140 3.23 -6.50 -13.32
CA SER A 140 4.57 -6.33 -12.77
C SER A 140 5.56 -7.40 -13.24
N GLY A 141 5.07 -8.55 -13.73
CA GLY A 141 5.90 -9.69 -14.08
C GLY A 141 6.53 -10.41 -12.88
N LEU A 142 6.04 -10.15 -11.65
CA LEU A 142 6.64 -10.71 -10.43
C LEU A 142 5.92 -11.95 -9.89
N THR A 143 4.80 -12.35 -10.48
CA THR A 143 3.93 -13.44 -9.98
C THR A 143 4.69 -14.73 -9.69
N GLN A 144 5.67 -15.10 -10.54
CA GLN A 144 6.42 -16.35 -10.44
C GLN A 144 7.31 -16.46 -9.19
N TYR A 145 7.62 -15.36 -8.52
CA TYR A 145 8.46 -15.35 -7.33
C TYR A 145 7.69 -15.63 -6.04
N PHE A 146 6.37 -15.55 -6.08
CA PHE A 146 5.52 -15.73 -4.90
C PHE A 146 4.92 -17.14 -4.85
N SER A 147 5.10 -17.81 -3.71
CA SER A 147 4.47 -19.11 -3.43
C SER A 147 2.97 -19.00 -3.14
N ALA A 148 2.51 -17.82 -2.74
CA ALA A 148 1.11 -17.49 -2.50
C ALA A 148 0.88 -15.97 -2.61
N VAL A 149 -0.40 -15.61 -2.84
CA VAL A 149 -0.86 -14.21 -2.92
C VAL A 149 -2.07 -14.06 -2.02
N GLU A 150 -1.99 -13.15 -1.07
CA GLU A 150 -3.05 -12.80 -0.13
C GLU A 150 -3.46 -11.34 -0.34
N ILE A 151 -4.65 -11.15 -0.86
CA ILE A 151 -5.26 -9.82 -1.00
C ILE A 151 -6.33 -9.70 0.07
N VAL A 152 -6.06 -8.88 1.08
CA VAL A 152 -6.92 -8.75 2.26
C VAL A 152 -7.69 -7.41 2.25
N PRO A 153 -8.87 -7.36 2.87
CA PRO A 153 -9.60 -6.09 3.00
C PRO A 153 -8.85 -5.06 3.85
N GLU A 154 -8.17 -5.52 4.90
CA GLU A 154 -7.35 -4.71 5.79
C GLU A 154 -6.17 -5.54 6.32
N LYS A 155 -5.04 -4.90 6.59
CA LYS A 155 -3.85 -5.50 7.19
C LYS A 155 -3.83 -5.20 8.69
N ASP A 156 -4.67 -5.89 9.43
CA ASP A 156 -4.75 -5.84 10.88
C ASP A 156 -4.17 -7.10 11.53
N VAL A 157 -4.10 -7.12 12.86
CA VAL A 157 -3.59 -8.29 13.61
C VAL A 157 -4.35 -9.58 13.28
N PRO A 158 -5.70 -9.61 13.21
CA PRO A 158 -6.46 -10.77 12.74
C PRO A 158 -6.06 -11.25 11.35
N ALA A 159 -5.85 -10.34 10.38
CA ALA A 159 -5.43 -10.69 9.02
C ALA A 159 -4.06 -11.38 9.02
N TYR A 160 -3.07 -10.82 9.73
CA TYR A 160 -1.74 -11.44 9.87
C TYR A 160 -1.80 -12.83 10.50
N ARG A 161 -2.59 -13.00 11.56
CA ARG A 161 -2.77 -14.33 12.21
C ARG A 161 -3.45 -15.33 11.28
N THR A 162 -4.45 -14.89 10.52
CA THR A 162 -5.15 -15.72 9.54
C THR A 162 -4.21 -16.19 8.43
N VAL A 163 -3.47 -15.27 7.84
CA VAL A 163 -2.48 -15.56 6.78
C VAL A 163 -1.38 -16.47 7.32
N SER A 164 -0.83 -16.17 8.50
CA SER A 164 0.19 -17.00 9.12
C SER A 164 -0.28 -18.42 9.41
N THR A 165 -1.51 -18.60 9.87
CA THR A 165 -2.10 -19.92 10.10
C THR A 165 -2.32 -20.67 8.80
N ARG A 166 -2.93 -20.02 7.80
CA ARG A 166 -3.23 -20.60 6.48
C ARG A 166 -1.98 -21.13 5.79
N HIS A 167 -0.90 -20.35 5.85
CA HIS A 167 0.35 -20.67 5.19
C HIS A 167 1.38 -21.34 6.09
N GLN A 168 1.02 -21.70 7.33
CA GLN A 168 1.92 -22.35 8.30
C GLN A 168 3.24 -21.55 8.48
N CYS A 169 3.11 -20.25 8.71
CA CYS A 169 4.23 -19.34 8.88
C CYS A 169 4.70 -19.33 10.35
N PRO A 170 5.87 -19.88 10.71
CA PRO A 170 6.36 -19.85 12.08
C PRO A 170 6.72 -18.40 12.49
N SER A 171 6.22 -17.93 13.63
CA SER A 171 6.42 -16.53 14.06
C SER A 171 7.91 -16.13 14.16
N GLY A 172 8.77 -17.00 14.69
CA GLY A 172 10.22 -16.77 14.80
C GLY A 172 10.99 -16.85 13.47
N GLN A 173 10.33 -17.16 12.34
CA GLN A 173 10.94 -17.30 11.01
C GLN A 173 10.13 -16.57 9.94
N THR A 174 9.25 -15.66 10.34
CA THR A 174 8.38 -14.94 9.42
C THR A 174 8.58 -13.44 9.58
N TRP A 175 8.78 -12.76 8.47
CA TRP A 175 9.01 -11.34 8.38
C TRP A 175 7.93 -10.68 7.52
N MET A 176 7.42 -9.54 7.97
CA MET A 176 6.67 -8.63 7.11
C MET A 176 7.60 -7.54 6.61
N ILE A 177 7.62 -7.31 5.31
CA ILE A 177 8.42 -6.30 4.63
C ILE A 177 7.46 -5.33 3.93
N GLY A 178 7.48 -4.07 4.31
CA GLY A 178 6.60 -3.07 3.74
C GLY A 178 6.92 -1.64 4.17
N ASN A 179 6.20 -0.67 3.59
CA ASN A 179 6.44 0.76 3.80
C ASN A 179 5.44 1.44 4.75
N SER A 180 4.42 0.72 5.23
CA SER A 180 3.38 1.29 6.10
C SER A 180 3.58 0.94 7.56
N PRO A 181 3.91 1.91 8.44
CA PRO A 181 3.90 1.68 9.87
C PRO A 181 2.56 1.14 10.38
N LYS A 182 1.44 1.67 9.87
CA LYS A 182 0.09 1.33 10.31
C LYS A 182 -0.37 -0.05 9.85
N SER A 183 -0.10 -0.41 8.60
CA SER A 183 -0.65 -1.63 7.99
C SER A 183 0.36 -2.78 7.91
N ASP A 184 1.65 -2.48 7.75
CA ASP A 184 2.67 -3.52 7.61
C ASP A 184 3.38 -3.81 8.93
N ILE A 185 3.91 -2.78 9.59
CA ILE A 185 4.87 -2.97 10.66
C ILE A 185 4.19 -3.26 11.99
N ASN A 186 3.38 -2.31 12.47
CA ASN A 186 2.79 -2.42 13.82
C ASN A 186 1.88 -3.65 13.97
N PRO A 187 0.97 -3.97 13.03
CA PRO A 187 0.12 -5.15 13.17
C PRO A 187 0.88 -6.47 12.97
N ALA A 188 1.93 -6.53 12.16
CA ALA A 188 2.78 -7.70 12.03
C ALA A 188 3.53 -8.00 13.34
N LEU A 189 4.16 -6.98 13.95
CA LEU A 189 4.78 -7.09 15.27
C LEU A 189 3.76 -7.54 16.33
N ALA A 190 2.58 -6.95 16.36
CA ALA A 190 1.51 -7.33 17.28
C ALA A 190 0.95 -8.74 17.03
N ALA A 191 1.10 -9.26 15.81
CA ALA A 191 0.74 -10.64 15.47
C ALA A 191 1.85 -11.66 15.82
N GLY A 192 3.01 -11.20 16.25
CA GLY A 192 4.13 -12.08 16.64
C GLY A 192 5.18 -12.28 15.54
N LEU A 193 5.17 -11.51 14.48
CA LEU A 193 6.10 -11.60 13.36
C LEU A 193 7.28 -10.63 13.55
N HIS A 194 8.37 -10.85 12.84
CA HIS A 194 9.40 -9.83 12.61
C HIS A 194 8.95 -8.84 11.55
N ALA A 195 9.57 -7.66 11.51
CA ALA A 195 9.24 -6.66 10.51
C ALA A 195 10.48 -5.99 9.91
N VAL A 196 10.34 -5.58 8.65
CA VAL A 196 11.25 -4.67 7.95
C VAL A 196 10.44 -3.48 7.46
N PHE A 197 10.76 -2.31 7.97
CA PHE A 197 10.20 -1.06 7.50
C PHE A 197 11.08 -0.51 6.37
N LEU A 198 10.52 -0.45 5.17
CA LEU A 198 11.14 0.21 4.04
C LEU A 198 10.66 1.66 4.02
N VAL A 199 11.58 2.59 4.29
CA VAL A 199 11.24 4.01 4.31
C VAL A 199 10.88 4.48 2.91
N HIS A 200 9.65 4.95 2.72
CA HIS A 200 9.18 5.52 1.46
C HIS A 200 8.74 6.97 1.66
N LYS A 201 9.32 7.89 0.89
CA LYS A 201 9.12 9.35 1.04
C LYS A 201 7.68 9.80 0.81
N ASP A 202 6.97 9.10 -0.07
CA ASP A 202 5.63 9.41 -0.51
C ASP A 202 4.59 8.44 0.07
N THR A 203 4.86 7.84 1.26
CA THR A 203 3.88 6.99 1.94
C THR A 203 2.57 7.75 2.16
N TRP A 204 1.46 7.11 1.79
CA TRP A 204 0.12 7.72 1.91
C TRP A 204 -0.17 8.18 3.35
N VAL A 205 -0.68 9.40 3.49
CA VAL A 205 -0.91 10.03 4.81
C VAL A 205 -1.80 9.19 5.74
N LEU A 206 -2.71 8.40 5.21
CA LEU A 206 -3.58 7.52 6.00
C LEU A 206 -2.88 6.23 6.48
N GLU A 207 -1.68 5.97 6.01
CA GLU A 207 -0.81 4.86 6.42
C GLU A 207 0.25 5.28 7.47
N HIS A 208 0.34 6.56 7.76
CA HIS A 208 1.27 7.05 8.79
C HIS A 208 0.81 6.64 10.19
N ALA A 209 1.74 6.14 10.96
CA ALA A 209 1.63 5.88 12.39
C ALA A 209 3.03 5.94 13.04
N GLU A 210 3.11 6.09 14.35
CA GLU A 210 4.37 5.88 15.06
C GLU A 210 4.74 4.39 15.00
N LEU A 211 6.02 4.12 14.79
CA LEU A 211 6.53 2.75 14.81
C LEU A 211 6.49 2.20 16.24
N SER A 212 5.88 1.04 16.39
CA SER A 212 5.89 0.31 17.65
C SER A 212 7.26 -0.33 17.89
N ALA A 213 7.74 -0.27 19.13
CA ALA A 213 8.90 -1.03 19.51
C ALA A 213 8.62 -2.55 19.36
N PRO A 214 9.56 -3.32 18.83
CA PRO A 214 9.37 -4.77 18.67
C PRO A 214 9.25 -5.43 20.05
N PRO A 215 8.26 -6.31 20.26
CA PRO A 215 8.16 -7.14 21.46
C PRO A 215 9.40 -8.04 21.66
N ALA A 216 9.60 -8.55 22.88
CA ALA A 216 10.72 -9.43 23.18
C ALA A 216 10.76 -10.66 22.25
N GLY A 217 11.92 -10.92 21.65
CA GLY A 217 12.12 -12.00 20.69
C GLY A 217 11.75 -11.68 19.25
N GLN A 218 11.24 -10.48 18.98
CA GLN A 218 10.99 -9.98 17.63
C GLN A 218 12.06 -8.97 17.21
N HIS A 219 12.17 -8.76 15.92
CA HIS A 219 13.10 -7.80 15.33
C HIS A 219 12.35 -6.84 14.42
N LEU A 220 12.77 -5.58 14.46
CA LEU A 220 12.40 -4.55 13.51
C LEU A 220 13.68 -4.04 12.86
N LEU A 221 13.72 -4.07 11.53
CA LEU A 221 14.75 -3.44 10.72
C LEU A 221 14.14 -2.22 10.03
N GLU A 222 14.91 -1.14 9.97
CA GLU A 222 14.55 0.05 9.19
C GLU A 222 15.57 0.19 8.06
N LEU A 223 15.10 0.22 6.82
CA LEU A 223 15.96 0.26 5.64
C LEU A 223 15.48 1.37 4.69
N ASP A 224 16.42 2.07 4.10
CA ASP A 224 16.13 3.19 3.19
C ASP A 224 15.70 2.73 1.78
N SER A 225 15.85 1.47 1.45
CA SER A 225 15.50 0.92 0.14
C SER A 225 15.39 -0.60 0.15
N PHE A 226 14.77 -1.16 -0.89
CA PHE A 226 14.69 -2.61 -1.10
C PHE A 226 16.08 -3.25 -1.21
N TRP A 227 17.08 -2.54 -1.75
CA TRP A 227 18.47 -2.99 -1.79
C TRP A 227 19.06 -3.35 -0.43
N GLY A 228 18.65 -2.65 0.63
CA GLY A 228 19.10 -2.93 1.99
C GLY A 228 18.79 -4.36 2.45
N LEU A 229 17.80 -5.04 1.87
CA LEU A 229 17.48 -6.43 2.20
C LEU A 229 18.66 -7.39 1.92
N ALA A 230 19.47 -7.13 0.89
CA ALA A 230 20.64 -7.97 0.55
C ALA A 230 21.69 -8.08 1.68
N GLU A 231 21.72 -7.12 2.57
CA GLU A 231 22.66 -7.15 3.72
C GLU A 231 22.16 -8.07 4.85
N HIS A 232 20.88 -8.39 4.82
CA HIS A 232 20.21 -9.11 5.91
C HIS A 232 19.73 -10.50 5.51
N PHE A 233 19.18 -10.63 4.31
CA PHE A 233 18.55 -11.84 3.75
C PHE A 233 19.39 -12.39 2.59
#